data_d612478cbc4c9bf5e44dce14c63747d3
#
_entry.id   d612478cbc4c9bf5e44dce14c63747d3
#
_cell.length_a   1.000
_cell.length_b   1.000
_cell.length_c   1.000
_cell.angle_alpha   90.00
_cell.angle_beta   90.00
_cell.angle_gamma   90.00
#
_symmetry.space_group_name_H-M   'P 1'
#
loop_
_entity.id
_entity.type
_entity.pdbx_description
1 polymer ?
#
loop_
_entity_poly.entity_id
_entity_poly.type
_entity_poly.pdbx_seq_one_letter_code
_entity_poly.pdbx_strand_id
1 'polypeptide(L)'
;MAQIGINAWVWSSPITTEELGRIAPIVAGMGFDLIEVPIESTTDLDYRKGAEIARSNKLAVSVCAAMGPDRDLIHPDESIRTNGMNYVRHCIDAAQTLGAENLVGPLYSAVGRTWQATPDERRRDLDLLVHQLRELAGYAGEHGVMLCVEPLNRFETSFLNLASQAVEVVDEVDHPACGILLDTFHMNIEERSIGDAIRAAGSRLRHFHTCENDRGAPGSGHVPWDEVAGACRDIGYTGPFVIESFTNKVKSIARAAAIWRSFAVSQDRLATDGLRYLRALL
;
A
#
# COMPACT_ATOMS: atom_id res chain seq x y z
N MET A 1 17.75 -13.04 0.65
CA MET A 1 16.87 -12.80 1.80
C MET A 1 15.78 -11.86 1.34
N ALA A 2 14.53 -12.05 1.78
CA ALA A 2 13.43 -11.15 1.45
C ALA A 2 13.71 -9.74 2.01
N GLN A 3 13.36 -8.71 1.26
CA GLN A 3 13.39 -7.33 1.71
C GLN A 3 12.21 -7.07 2.64
N ILE A 4 12.46 -6.64 3.88
CA ILE A 4 11.41 -6.34 4.85
C ILE A 4 11.42 -4.85 5.16
N GLY A 5 10.25 -4.23 4.96
CA GLY A 5 10.00 -2.82 5.21
C GLY A 5 8.96 -2.57 6.29
N ILE A 6 8.75 -1.29 6.57
CA ILE A 6 7.71 -0.83 7.48
C ILE A 6 7.16 0.52 7.03
N ASN A 7 5.84 0.66 7.13
CA ASN A 7 5.13 1.89 6.82
C ASN A 7 5.29 2.91 7.98
N ALA A 8 5.59 4.14 7.64
CA ALA A 8 5.84 5.20 8.63
C ALA A 8 4.59 5.62 9.43
N TRP A 9 3.37 5.29 8.97
CA TRP A 9 2.13 5.48 9.72
C TRP A 9 2.08 4.73 11.06
N VAL A 10 2.96 3.75 11.23
CA VAL A 10 3.16 3.10 12.54
C VAL A 10 3.48 4.13 13.62
N TRP A 11 4.18 5.21 13.32
CA TRP A 11 4.61 6.21 14.29
C TRP A 11 3.94 7.57 14.19
N SER A 12 3.61 8.04 12.96
CA SER A 12 3.12 9.40 12.75
C SER A 12 2.23 9.53 11.50
N SER A 13 1.45 10.61 11.45
CA SER A 13 0.65 11.08 10.33
C SER A 13 0.33 12.57 10.54
N PRO A 14 0.55 13.47 9.55
CA PRO A 14 1.25 13.19 8.29
C PRO A 14 2.75 12.93 8.48
N ILE A 15 3.40 12.38 7.46
CA ILE A 15 4.85 12.23 7.46
C ILE A 15 5.47 13.48 6.87
N THR A 16 5.98 14.35 7.74
CA THR A 16 6.75 15.53 7.36
C THR A 16 8.24 15.20 7.23
N THR A 17 9.03 16.13 6.67
CA THR A 17 10.50 16.00 6.62
C THR A 17 11.11 15.78 8.01
N GLU A 18 10.58 16.47 9.04
CA GLU A 18 11.02 16.32 10.42
C GLU A 18 10.69 14.92 10.97
N GLU A 19 9.44 14.46 10.77
CA GLU A 19 9.01 13.13 11.20
C GLU A 19 9.81 12.03 10.50
N LEU A 20 10.04 12.14 9.19
CA LEU A 20 10.88 11.18 8.48
C LEU A 20 12.32 11.17 9.02
N GLY A 21 12.88 12.35 9.32
CA GLY A 21 14.20 12.48 9.95
C GLY A 21 14.30 11.83 11.34
N ARG A 22 13.18 11.83 12.09
CA ARG A 22 13.06 11.17 13.39
C ARG A 22 12.89 9.66 13.28
N ILE A 23 12.07 9.19 12.33
CA ILE A 23 11.64 7.79 12.19
C ILE A 23 12.72 6.95 11.48
N ALA A 24 13.31 7.44 10.41
CA ALA A 24 14.24 6.66 9.59
C ALA A 24 15.43 6.06 10.37
N PRO A 25 16.11 6.80 11.29
CA PRO A 25 17.16 6.21 12.13
C PRO A 25 16.65 5.09 13.04
N ILE A 26 15.42 5.18 13.55
CA ILE A 26 14.78 4.16 14.38
C ILE A 26 14.54 2.90 13.56
N VAL A 27 13.96 3.03 12.37
CA VAL A 27 13.68 1.95 11.43
C VAL A 27 14.97 1.23 11.03
N ALA A 28 15.99 1.98 10.65
CA ALA A 28 17.31 1.43 10.31
C ALA A 28 17.98 0.73 11.50
N GLY A 29 17.91 1.32 12.71
CA GLY A 29 18.44 0.75 13.95
C GLY A 29 17.76 -0.56 14.36
N MET A 30 16.51 -0.77 13.99
CA MET A 30 15.79 -2.03 14.19
C MET A 30 16.22 -3.13 13.19
N GLY A 31 16.84 -2.77 12.06
CA GLY A 31 17.30 -3.70 11.03
C GLY A 31 16.30 -3.92 9.88
N PHE A 32 15.40 -2.97 9.63
CA PHE A 32 14.60 -2.96 8.41
C PHE A 32 15.44 -2.59 7.18
N ASP A 33 15.04 -3.10 6.03
CA ASP A 33 15.69 -2.82 4.75
C ASP A 33 15.06 -1.63 4.01
N LEU A 34 13.78 -1.34 4.32
CA LEU A 34 12.96 -0.37 3.60
C LEU A 34 12.06 0.40 4.56
N ILE A 35 11.88 1.68 4.26
CA ILE A 35 10.82 2.51 4.87
C ILE A 35 9.79 2.86 3.80
N GLU A 36 8.50 2.66 4.11
CA GLU A 36 7.41 3.10 3.27
C GLU A 36 6.90 4.45 3.72
N VAL A 37 6.89 5.41 2.79
CA VAL A 37 6.57 6.81 3.05
C VAL A 37 5.17 7.11 2.51
N PRO A 38 4.18 7.33 3.37
CA PRO A 38 2.87 7.76 2.94
C PRO A 38 2.85 9.22 2.50
N ILE A 39 2.14 9.50 1.40
CA ILE A 39 1.87 10.85 0.91
C ILE A 39 0.40 11.17 1.14
N GLU A 40 0.09 11.94 2.18
CA GLU A 40 -1.28 12.35 2.50
C GLU A 40 -1.64 13.66 1.81
N SER A 41 -0.71 14.61 1.80
CA SER A 41 -0.80 15.89 1.10
C SER A 41 0.47 16.13 0.29
N THR A 42 0.33 16.86 -0.82
CA THR A 42 1.44 17.22 -1.72
C THR A 42 2.46 18.18 -1.13
N THR A 43 2.23 18.67 0.09
CA THR A 43 3.05 19.70 0.75
C THR A 43 3.70 19.24 2.05
N ASP A 44 3.47 18.01 2.51
CA ASP A 44 3.91 17.55 3.83
C ASP A 44 5.41 17.30 3.89
N LEU A 45 6.02 16.86 2.79
CA LEU A 45 7.40 16.38 2.74
C LEU A 45 8.21 17.10 1.65
N ASP A 46 9.41 17.55 1.99
CA ASP A 46 10.45 17.86 1.02
C ASP A 46 11.08 16.53 0.51
N TYR A 47 10.67 16.08 -0.67
CA TYR A 47 11.05 14.77 -1.20
C TYR A 47 12.56 14.62 -1.42
N ARG A 48 13.29 15.70 -1.77
CA ARG A 48 14.75 15.65 -1.93
C ARG A 48 15.43 15.41 -0.60
N LYS A 49 15.02 16.13 0.44
CA LYS A 49 15.51 15.89 1.80
C LYS A 49 15.09 14.51 2.32
N GLY A 50 13.87 14.06 1.99
CA GLY A 50 13.42 12.72 2.30
C GLY A 50 14.33 11.64 1.70
N ALA A 51 14.72 11.78 0.44
CA ALA A 51 15.67 10.90 -0.22
C ALA A 51 17.07 10.90 0.46
N GLU A 52 17.55 12.08 0.88
CA GLU A 52 18.82 12.20 1.62
C GLU A 52 18.74 11.50 2.99
N ILE A 53 17.62 11.67 3.70
CA ILE A 53 17.38 11.00 4.99
C ILE A 53 17.37 9.48 4.82
N ALA A 54 16.62 8.94 3.88
CA ALA A 54 16.54 7.50 3.64
C ALA A 54 17.93 6.93 3.26
N ARG A 55 18.63 7.58 2.33
CA ARG A 55 19.97 7.17 1.89
C ARG A 55 20.99 7.18 3.04
N SER A 56 20.97 8.22 3.88
CA SER A 56 21.89 8.35 5.03
C SER A 56 21.68 7.24 6.05
N ASN A 57 20.47 6.70 6.12
CA ASN A 57 20.10 5.58 6.97
C ASN A 57 20.18 4.21 6.25
N LYS A 58 20.61 4.17 4.98
CA LYS A 58 20.72 2.96 4.15
C LYS A 58 19.38 2.21 3.99
N LEU A 59 18.29 2.94 3.97
CA LEU A 59 16.95 2.39 3.75
C LEU A 59 16.55 2.56 2.27
N ALA A 60 16.03 1.51 1.68
CA ALA A 60 15.23 1.62 0.46
C ALA A 60 13.91 2.35 0.79
N VAL A 61 13.25 2.87 -0.25
CA VAL A 61 11.98 3.60 -0.09
C VAL A 61 10.91 2.95 -0.97
N SER A 62 9.71 2.79 -0.45
CA SER A 62 8.47 2.70 -1.20
C SER A 62 7.57 3.89 -0.83
N VAL A 63 6.61 4.21 -1.68
CA VAL A 63 5.63 5.27 -1.43
C VAL A 63 4.25 4.64 -1.41
N CYS A 64 3.46 4.96 -0.38
CA CYS A 64 2.05 4.62 -0.38
C CYS A 64 1.17 5.87 -0.43
N ALA A 65 0.00 5.74 -1.03
CA ALA A 65 -0.97 6.81 -1.15
C ALA A 65 -2.39 6.26 -1.16
N ALA A 66 -3.33 7.03 -0.64
CA ALA A 66 -4.75 6.68 -0.63
C ALA A 66 -5.59 7.81 -1.22
N MET A 67 -6.65 7.41 -1.93
CA MET A 67 -7.60 8.35 -2.51
C MET A 67 -8.52 8.91 -1.44
N GLY A 68 -8.84 10.20 -1.54
CA GLY A 68 -9.78 10.90 -0.65
C GLY A 68 -11.06 11.31 -1.38
N PRO A 69 -12.03 11.91 -0.66
CA PRO A 69 -13.32 12.31 -1.26
C PRO A 69 -13.21 13.34 -2.38
N ASP A 70 -12.12 14.10 -2.42
CA ASP A 70 -11.80 15.12 -3.42
C ASP A 70 -10.97 14.59 -4.60
N ARG A 71 -10.61 13.31 -4.58
CA ARG A 71 -9.72 12.64 -5.53
C ARG A 71 -10.10 11.17 -5.66
N ASP A 72 -10.79 10.83 -6.72
CA ASP A 72 -11.36 9.49 -6.96
C ASP A 72 -11.44 9.28 -8.48
N LEU A 73 -10.73 8.28 -9.00
CA LEU A 73 -10.57 8.07 -10.46
C LEU A 73 -11.86 7.61 -11.15
N ILE A 74 -12.80 7.08 -10.39
CA ILE A 74 -14.10 6.59 -10.91
C ILE A 74 -15.29 7.40 -10.38
N HIS A 75 -15.04 8.63 -9.87
CA HIS A 75 -16.13 9.49 -9.41
C HIS A 75 -16.97 9.98 -10.61
N PRO A 76 -18.30 10.13 -10.46
CA PRO A 76 -19.15 10.69 -11.53
C PRO A 76 -18.73 12.10 -11.99
N ASP A 77 -18.29 12.92 -11.03
CA ASP A 77 -17.80 14.28 -11.31
C ASP A 77 -16.37 14.24 -11.89
N GLU A 78 -16.22 14.80 -13.09
CA GLU A 78 -14.95 14.88 -13.81
C GLU A 78 -13.88 15.70 -13.08
N SER A 79 -14.27 16.72 -12.34
CA SER A 79 -13.31 17.55 -11.59
C SER A 79 -12.62 16.75 -10.47
N ILE A 80 -13.35 15.85 -9.80
CA ILE A 80 -12.83 14.96 -8.77
C ILE A 80 -11.90 13.91 -9.41
N ARG A 81 -12.26 13.36 -10.58
CA ARG A 81 -11.38 12.44 -11.32
C ARG A 81 -10.08 13.13 -11.74
N THR A 82 -10.17 14.37 -12.26
CA THR A 82 -9.01 15.18 -12.65
C THR A 82 -8.09 15.44 -11.45
N ASN A 83 -8.65 15.77 -10.29
CA ASN A 83 -7.87 15.90 -9.05
C ASN A 83 -7.18 14.59 -8.67
N GLY A 84 -7.89 13.47 -8.81
CA GLY A 84 -7.32 12.14 -8.58
C GLY A 84 -6.13 11.83 -9.50
N MET A 85 -6.28 12.08 -10.81
CA MET A 85 -5.20 11.92 -11.79
C MET A 85 -3.98 12.78 -11.45
N ASN A 86 -4.20 14.05 -11.11
CA ASN A 86 -3.13 14.97 -10.75
C ASN A 86 -2.42 14.55 -9.45
N TYR A 87 -3.18 14.07 -8.48
CA TYR A 87 -2.62 13.56 -7.22
C TYR A 87 -1.74 12.33 -7.44
N VAL A 88 -2.19 11.34 -8.22
CA VAL A 88 -1.39 10.15 -8.49
C VAL A 88 -0.14 10.48 -9.30
N ARG A 89 -0.21 11.39 -10.30
CA ARG A 89 0.98 11.89 -11.00
C ARG A 89 1.97 12.55 -10.04
N HIS A 90 1.48 13.40 -9.14
CA HIS A 90 2.33 13.99 -8.10
C HIS A 90 3.00 12.93 -7.22
N CYS A 91 2.27 11.87 -6.82
CA CYS A 91 2.85 10.78 -6.04
C CYS A 91 3.91 9.99 -6.83
N ILE A 92 3.75 9.85 -8.15
CA ILE A 92 4.76 9.24 -9.03
C ILE A 92 6.03 10.11 -9.07
N ASP A 93 5.90 11.44 -9.25
CA ASP A 93 7.02 12.38 -9.23
C ASP A 93 7.76 12.36 -7.89
N ALA A 94 6.98 12.29 -6.81
CA ALA A 94 7.50 12.17 -5.45
C ALA A 94 8.25 10.85 -5.25
N ALA A 95 7.70 9.73 -5.71
CA ALA A 95 8.33 8.42 -5.66
C ALA A 95 9.67 8.42 -6.41
N GLN A 96 9.69 8.95 -7.63
CA GLN A 96 10.93 9.11 -8.39
C GLN A 96 11.97 9.95 -7.62
N THR A 97 11.54 11.09 -7.06
CA THR A 97 12.43 12.00 -6.32
C THR A 97 12.98 11.34 -5.04
N LEU A 98 12.15 10.55 -4.34
CA LEU A 98 12.55 9.78 -3.17
C LEU A 98 13.45 8.58 -3.50
N GLY A 99 13.50 8.17 -4.78
CA GLY A 99 14.20 6.97 -5.22
C GLY A 99 13.43 5.69 -4.91
N ALA A 100 12.10 5.78 -4.82
CA ALA A 100 11.22 4.66 -4.59
C ALA A 100 10.94 3.91 -5.90
N GLU A 101 10.96 2.57 -5.85
CA GLU A 101 10.62 1.73 -7.00
C GLU A 101 9.12 1.52 -7.14
N ASN A 102 8.34 1.67 -6.05
CA ASN A 102 6.89 1.40 -6.02
C ASN A 102 6.11 2.61 -5.49
N LEU A 103 4.98 2.90 -6.13
CA LEU A 103 3.87 3.67 -5.59
C LEU A 103 2.69 2.71 -5.42
N VAL A 104 2.21 2.55 -4.19
CA VAL A 104 1.25 1.51 -3.82
C VAL A 104 0.01 2.09 -3.12
N GLY A 105 -1.07 1.34 -3.12
CA GLY A 105 -2.27 1.65 -2.36
C GLY A 105 -3.58 1.56 -3.16
N PRO A 106 -4.71 1.98 -2.57
CA PRO A 106 -6.03 2.00 -3.20
C PRO A 106 -6.17 3.20 -4.16
N LEU A 107 -5.39 3.18 -5.25
CA LEU A 107 -5.24 4.28 -6.20
C LEU A 107 -6.37 4.31 -7.24
N TYR A 108 -7.63 4.15 -6.84
CA TYR A 108 -8.77 4.09 -7.77
C TYR A 108 -10.02 4.82 -7.28
N SER A 109 -10.51 4.57 -6.07
CA SER A 109 -11.67 5.26 -5.51
C SER A 109 -11.38 5.79 -4.11
N ALA A 110 -12.12 6.79 -3.67
CA ALA A 110 -12.00 7.33 -2.32
C ALA A 110 -12.20 6.23 -1.28
N VAL A 111 -11.24 6.08 -0.34
CA VAL A 111 -11.34 5.14 0.78
C VAL A 111 -12.52 5.51 1.66
N GLY A 112 -13.32 4.52 2.03
CA GLY A 112 -14.57 4.69 2.75
C GLY A 112 -15.80 4.94 1.84
N ARG A 113 -15.60 5.08 0.53
CA ARG A 113 -16.71 5.15 -0.43
C ARG A 113 -17.25 3.75 -0.70
N THR A 114 -18.47 3.50 -0.22
CA THR A 114 -19.20 2.26 -0.48
C THR A 114 -20.51 2.56 -1.22
N TRP A 115 -20.82 1.77 -2.25
CA TRP A 115 -22.05 1.95 -3.05
C TRP A 115 -22.49 0.62 -3.65
N GLN A 116 -23.73 0.59 -4.08
CA GLN A 116 -24.24 -0.51 -4.90
C GLN A 116 -24.28 -0.05 -6.36
N ALA A 117 -23.79 -0.90 -7.24
CA ALA A 117 -23.81 -0.68 -8.67
C ALA A 117 -24.48 -1.86 -9.38
N THR A 118 -25.25 -1.57 -10.41
CA THR A 118 -25.69 -2.59 -11.37
C THR A 118 -24.49 -3.15 -12.13
N PRO A 119 -24.60 -4.33 -12.75
CA PRO A 119 -23.51 -4.88 -13.57
C PRO A 119 -23.00 -3.90 -14.65
N ASP A 120 -23.92 -3.17 -15.30
CA ASP A 120 -23.57 -2.21 -16.34
C ASP A 120 -22.84 -0.97 -15.78
N GLU A 121 -23.25 -0.49 -14.59
CA GLU A 121 -22.55 0.61 -13.90
C GLU A 121 -21.16 0.17 -13.47
N ARG A 122 -21.05 -1.04 -12.90
CA ARG A 122 -19.76 -1.59 -12.51
C ARG A 122 -18.82 -1.75 -13.71
N ARG A 123 -19.33 -2.21 -14.86
CA ARG A 123 -18.52 -2.32 -16.09
C ARG A 123 -18.05 -0.96 -16.58
N ARG A 124 -18.92 0.07 -16.58
CA ARG A 124 -18.52 1.44 -16.93
C ARG A 124 -17.46 2.01 -15.99
N ASP A 125 -17.61 1.78 -14.67
CA ASP A 125 -16.61 2.22 -13.69
C ASP A 125 -15.27 1.50 -13.91
N LEU A 126 -15.30 0.21 -14.25
CA LEU A 126 -14.11 -0.58 -14.57
C LEU A 126 -13.42 -0.07 -15.85
N ASP A 127 -14.18 0.12 -16.94
CA ASP A 127 -13.63 0.66 -18.20
C ASP A 127 -12.98 2.04 -18.00
N LEU A 128 -13.61 2.88 -17.18
CA LEU A 128 -13.08 4.19 -16.82
C LEU A 128 -11.78 4.07 -16.03
N LEU A 129 -11.74 3.18 -15.01
CA LEU A 129 -10.55 2.94 -14.21
C LEU A 129 -9.39 2.44 -15.07
N VAL A 130 -9.64 1.43 -15.91
CA VAL A 130 -8.63 0.85 -16.80
C VAL A 130 -8.03 1.91 -17.73
N HIS A 131 -8.88 2.78 -18.29
CA HIS A 131 -8.41 3.89 -19.13
C HIS A 131 -7.46 4.82 -18.37
N GLN A 132 -7.83 5.25 -17.16
CA GLN A 132 -7.02 6.17 -16.36
C GLN A 132 -5.76 5.52 -15.81
N LEU A 133 -5.84 4.26 -15.34
CA LEU A 133 -4.67 3.54 -14.88
C LEU A 133 -3.67 3.26 -16.00
N ARG A 134 -4.13 3.03 -17.24
CA ARG A 134 -3.22 2.88 -18.40
C ARG A 134 -2.42 4.14 -18.65
N GLU A 135 -3.04 5.32 -18.56
CA GLU A 135 -2.36 6.60 -18.68
C GLU A 135 -1.35 6.82 -17.53
N LEU A 136 -1.78 6.54 -16.29
CA LEU A 136 -0.92 6.65 -15.11
C LEU A 136 0.24 5.65 -15.12
N ALA A 137 0.01 4.42 -15.57
CA ALA A 137 1.04 3.40 -15.69
C ALA A 137 2.09 3.76 -16.77
N GLY A 138 1.65 4.36 -17.89
CA GLY A 138 2.56 4.94 -18.88
C GLY A 138 3.47 6.00 -18.26
N TYR A 139 2.86 6.96 -17.55
CA TYR A 139 3.59 8.00 -16.84
C TYR A 139 4.55 7.42 -15.77
N ALA A 140 4.08 6.47 -14.96
CA ALA A 140 4.90 5.81 -13.95
C ALA A 140 6.10 5.08 -14.57
N GLY A 141 5.89 4.36 -15.68
CA GLY A 141 6.95 3.67 -16.40
C GLY A 141 8.04 4.60 -16.94
N GLU A 142 7.68 5.79 -17.45
CA GLU A 142 8.63 6.82 -17.86
C GLU A 142 9.46 7.37 -16.69
N HIS A 143 8.92 7.31 -15.47
CA HIS A 143 9.58 7.76 -14.24
C HIS A 143 10.29 6.63 -13.48
N GLY A 144 10.27 5.40 -14.02
CA GLY A 144 10.89 4.22 -13.38
C GLY A 144 10.16 3.75 -12.12
N VAL A 145 8.85 4.05 -11.99
CA VAL A 145 8.02 3.71 -10.84
C VAL A 145 7.01 2.63 -11.23
N MET A 146 6.84 1.62 -10.38
CA MET A 146 5.78 0.61 -10.46
C MET A 146 4.54 1.12 -9.73
N LEU A 147 3.41 1.21 -10.42
CA LEU A 147 2.11 1.54 -9.86
C LEU A 147 1.41 0.26 -9.40
N CYS A 148 1.15 0.10 -8.10
CA CYS A 148 0.54 -1.09 -7.54
C CYS A 148 -0.85 -0.80 -6.98
N VAL A 149 -1.87 -1.44 -7.54
CA VAL A 149 -3.27 -1.28 -7.13
C VAL A 149 -3.59 -2.25 -6.00
N GLU A 150 -4.25 -1.77 -4.96
CA GLU A 150 -4.59 -2.51 -3.76
C GLU A 150 -6.09 -2.79 -3.65
N PRO A 151 -6.55 -4.05 -3.63
CA PRO A 151 -7.92 -4.38 -3.22
C PRO A 151 -8.09 -4.15 -1.71
N LEU A 152 -9.17 -3.48 -1.32
CA LEU A 152 -9.50 -3.22 0.08
C LEU A 152 -10.67 -4.08 0.56
N ASN A 153 -10.86 -4.15 1.87
CA ASN A 153 -12.02 -4.79 2.47
C ASN A 153 -13.33 -4.02 2.17
N ARG A 154 -14.48 -4.70 2.35
CA ARG A 154 -15.84 -4.22 2.07
C ARG A 154 -16.28 -3.01 2.87
N PHE A 155 -15.60 -2.68 3.97
CA PHE A 155 -15.92 -1.51 4.80
C PHE A 155 -15.26 -0.23 4.26
N GLU A 156 -14.24 -0.38 3.44
CA GLU A 156 -13.46 0.72 2.88
C GLU A 156 -13.76 0.97 1.39
N THR A 157 -14.22 -0.04 0.67
CA THR A 157 -14.72 0.11 -0.72
C THR A 157 -15.72 -1.00 -1.07
N SER A 158 -16.54 -0.78 -2.09
CA SER A 158 -17.33 -1.83 -2.73
C SER A 158 -16.92 -2.08 -4.18
N PHE A 159 -15.73 -1.63 -4.59
CA PHE A 159 -15.28 -1.71 -5.98
C PHE A 159 -14.25 -2.83 -6.23
N LEU A 160 -13.07 -2.77 -5.63
CA LEU A 160 -12.05 -3.82 -5.70
C LEU A 160 -11.82 -4.40 -4.31
N ASN A 161 -12.30 -5.62 -4.09
CA ASN A 161 -12.24 -6.28 -2.79
C ASN A 161 -11.45 -7.59 -2.81
N LEU A 162 -11.24 -8.19 -3.98
CA LEU A 162 -10.56 -9.47 -4.15
C LEU A 162 -9.32 -9.33 -5.03
N ALA A 163 -8.31 -10.15 -4.75
CA ALA A 163 -7.13 -10.27 -5.61
C ALA A 163 -7.50 -10.56 -7.07
N SER A 164 -8.50 -11.40 -7.31
CA SER A 164 -8.98 -11.72 -8.66
C SER A 164 -9.50 -10.50 -9.42
N GLN A 165 -10.13 -9.54 -8.75
CA GLN A 165 -10.59 -8.30 -9.36
C GLN A 165 -9.43 -7.36 -9.69
N ALA A 166 -8.41 -7.30 -8.82
CA ALA A 166 -7.18 -6.56 -9.13
C ALA A 166 -6.42 -7.18 -10.31
N VAL A 167 -6.41 -8.52 -10.42
CA VAL A 167 -5.86 -9.25 -11.59
C VAL A 167 -6.57 -8.84 -12.86
N GLU A 168 -7.91 -8.82 -12.87
CA GLU A 168 -8.71 -8.39 -14.02
C GLU A 168 -8.34 -6.95 -14.45
N VAL A 169 -8.26 -6.02 -13.49
CA VAL A 169 -7.86 -4.62 -13.76
C VAL A 169 -6.46 -4.55 -14.37
N VAL A 170 -5.46 -5.19 -13.75
CA VAL A 170 -4.06 -5.10 -14.20
C VAL A 170 -3.89 -5.76 -15.57
N ASP A 171 -4.59 -6.86 -15.85
CA ASP A 171 -4.58 -7.52 -17.15
C ASP A 171 -5.22 -6.65 -18.23
N GLU A 172 -6.33 -5.96 -17.91
CA GLU A 172 -6.97 -5.04 -18.86
C GLU A 172 -6.16 -3.75 -19.06
N VAL A 173 -5.43 -3.26 -18.03
CA VAL A 173 -4.49 -2.13 -18.18
C VAL A 173 -3.37 -2.50 -19.14
N ASP A 174 -2.88 -3.74 -19.10
CA ASP A 174 -1.85 -4.30 -19.99
C ASP A 174 -0.61 -3.39 -20.13
N HIS A 175 -0.03 -3.00 -18.99
CA HIS A 175 1.17 -2.16 -18.95
C HIS A 175 2.20 -2.70 -17.95
N PRO A 176 3.50 -2.79 -18.32
CA PRO A 176 4.53 -3.39 -17.48
C PRO A 176 4.78 -2.65 -16.15
N ALA A 177 4.44 -1.36 -16.08
CA ALA A 177 4.55 -0.55 -14.85
C ALA A 177 3.25 -0.54 -14.03
N CYS A 178 2.31 -1.48 -14.26
CA CYS A 178 1.12 -1.68 -13.45
C CYS A 178 1.17 -3.07 -12.79
N GLY A 179 0.97 -3.12 -11.49
CA GLY A 179 0.99 -4.35 -10.71
C GLY A 179 0.00 -4.31 -9.55
N ILE A 180 0.10 -5.28 -8.68
CA ILE A 180 -0.80 -5.47 -7.54
C ILE A 180 -0.03 -5.33 -6.22
N LEU A 181 -0.63 -4.62 -5.27
CA LEU A 181 -0.35 -4.75 -3.84
C LEU A 181 -1.42 -5.67 -3.23
N LEU A 182 -1.02 -6.63 -2.42
CA LEU A 182 -1.92 -7.39 -1.55
C LEU A 182 -1.59 -7.12 -0.08
N ASP A 183 -2.63 -7.01 0.75
CA ASP A 183 -2.52 -6.78 2.20
C ASP A 183 -3.25 -7.90 2.95
N THR A 184 -2.54 -8.56 3.87
CA THR A 184 -3.07 -9.65 4.68
C THR A 184 -4.27 -9.25 5.54
N PHE A 185 -4.38 -7.99 5.97
CA PHE A 185 -5.55 -7.50 6.70
C PHE A 185 -6.80 -7.51 5.82
N HIS A 186 -6.71 -6.96 4.61
CA HIS A 186 -7.83 -6.93 3.67
C HIS A 186 -8.20 -8.33 3.20
N MET A 187 -7.19 -9.13 2.86
CA MET A 187 -7.38 -10.52 2.44
C MET A 187 -8.02 -11.39 3.53
N ASN A 188 -7.68 -11.17 4.79
CA ASN A 188 -8.26 -11.91 5.92
C ASN A 188 -9.78 -11.68 6.05
N ILE A 189 -10.30 -10.54 5.57
CA ILE A 189 -11.73 -10.22 5.59
C ILE A 189 -12.44 -10.75 4.35
N GLU A 190 -11.80 -10.65 3.17
CA GLU A 190 -12.47 -10.85 1.89
C GLU A 190 -12.18 -12.20 1.23
N GLU A 191 -10.97 -12.73 1.37
CA GLU A 191 -10.56 -13.95 0.66
C GLU A 191 -10.97 -15.23 1.41
N ARG A 192 -11.37 -16.24 0.67
CA ARG A 192 -11.65 -17.57 1.24
C ARG A 192 -10.38 -18.35 1.55
N SER A 193 -9.33 -18.13 0.79
CA SER A 193 -7.98 -18.68 0.93
C SER A 193 -7.00 -17.60 0.52
N ILE A 194 -6.20 -17.12 1.47
CA ILE A 194 -5.16 -16.12 1.22
C ILE A 194 -4.11 -16.68 0.26
N GLY A 195 -3.71 -17.94 0.44
CA GLY A 195 -2.71 -18.56 -0.43
C GLY A 195 -3.18 -18.71 -1.87
N ASP A 196 -4.44 -19.08 -2.11
CA ASP A 196 -4.97 -19.20 -3.48
C ASP A 196 -5.08 -17.81 -4.15
N ALA A 197 -5.45 -16.78 -3.40
CA ALA A 197 -5.49 -15.41 -3.89
C ALA A 197 -4.10 -14.90 -4.29
N ILE A 198 -3.05 -15.18 -3.49
CA ILE A 198 -1.66 -14.87 -3.82
C ILE A 198 -1.23 -15.62 -5.10
N ARG A 199 -1.54 -16.93 -5.21
CA ARG A 199 -1.21 -17.71 -6.41
C ARG A 199 -1.92 -17.17 -7.66
N ALA A 200 -3.18 -16.73 -7.52
CA ALA A 200 -3.93 -16.12 -8.62
C ALA A 200 -3.32 -14.79 -9.08
N ALA A 201 -2.82 -13.96 -8.17
CA ALA A 201 -2.11 -12.74 -8.51
C ALA A 201 -0.81 -13.03 -9.30
N GLY A 202 -0.09 -14.10 -8.95
CA GLY A 202 1.09 -14.56 -9.68
C GLY A 202 2.13 -13.47 -9.85
N SER A 203 2.69 -13.35 -11.06
CA SER A 203 3.73 -12.36 -11.38
C SER A 203 3.26 -10.91 -11.37
N ARG A 204 1.95 -10.65 -11.23
CA ARG A 204 1.38 -9.29 -11.09
C ARG A 204 1.58 -8.73 -9.70
N LEU A 205 1.81 -9.59 -8.69
CA LEU A 205 2.12 -9.16 -7.33
C LEU A 205 3.49 -8.51 -7.29
N ARG A 206 3.55 -7.23 -6.90
CA ARG A 206 4.76 -6.41 -6.87
C ARG A 206 5.08 -5.87 -5.49
N HIS A 207 4.09 -5.79 -4.62
CA HIS A 207 4.22 -5.30 -3.26
C HIS A 207 3.32 -6.10 -2.32
N PHE A 208 3.74 -6.25 -1.05
CA PHE A 208 2.97 -7.04 -0.09
C PHE A 208 2.95 -6.32 1.26
N HIS A 209 1.76 -5.91 1.71
CA HIS A 209 1.56 -5.44 3.07
C HIS A 209 1.32 -6.61 4.02
N THR A 210 2.08 -6.62 5.10
CA THR A 210 2.05 -7.66 6.13
C THR A 210 1.58 -7.09 7.44
N CYS A 211 0.42 -7.47 7.90
CA CYS A 211 -0.08 -7.18 9.24
C CYS A 211 -1.05 -8.27 9.69
N GLU A 212 -1.35 -8.30 10.96
CA GLU A 212 -2.34 -9.23 11.47
C GLU A 212 -3.78 -8.85 11.10
N ASN A 213 -4.69 -9.78 11.36
CA ASN A 213 -6.13 -9.61 11.16
C ASN A 213 -6.73 -8.38 11.87
N ASP A 214 -6.00 -7.78 12.80
CA ASP A 214 -6.39 -6.58 13.54
C ASP A 214 -5.44 -5.38 13.34
N ARG A 215 -4.58 -5.42 12.33
CA ARG A 215 -3.48 -4.45 12.09
C ARG A 215 -2.33 -4.54 13.11
N GLY A 216 -2.28 -5.63 13.90
CA GLY A 216 -1.18 -5.93 14.82
C GLY A 216 0.11 -6.37 14.12
N ALA A 217 1.14 -6.68 14.92
CA ALA A 217 2.40 -7.22 14.42
C ALA A 217 2.18 -8.58 13.74
N PRO A 218 2.79 -8.85 12.55
CA PRO A 218 2.78 -10.18 11.96
C PRO A 218 3.13 -11.27 12.97
N GLY A 219 2.35 -12.34 12.99
CA GLY A 219 2.52 -13.47 13.91
C GLY A 219 1.87 -13.30 15.28
N SER A 220 1.19 -12.17 15.56
CA SER A 220 0.51 -11.96 16.86
C SER A 220 -0.98 -12.37 16.87
N GLY A 221 -1.54 -12.73 15.72
CA GLY A 221 -2.96 -13.05 15.54
C GLY A 221 -3.20 -14.40 14.89
N HIS A 222 -4.03 -14.46 13.86
CA HIS A 222 -4.46 -15.70 13.22
C HIS A 222 -4.34 -15.72 11.69
N VAL A 223 -3.63 -14.77 11.09
CA VAL A 223 -3.30 -14.83 9.67
C VAL A 223 -2.51 -16.12 9.39
N PRO A 224 -2.85 -16.91 8.36
CA PRO A 224 -2.18 -18.20 8.07
C PRO A 224 -0.81 -17.98 7.40
N TRP A 225 0.16 -17.49 8.15
CA TRP A 225 1.46 -17.05 7.65
C TRP A 225 2.26 -18.12 6.91
N ASP A 226 2.16 -19.39 7.31
CA ASP A 226 2.80 -20.50 6.58
C ASP A 226 2.22 -20.65 5.17
N GLU A 227 0.89 -20.47 5.03
CA GLU A 227 0.20 -20.46 3.73
C GLU A 227 0.63 -19.24 2.89
N VAL A 228 0.69 -18.04 3.49
CA VAL A 228 1.17 -16.82 2.86
C VAL A 228 2.59 -17.01 2.31
N ALA A 229 3.53 -17.44 3.16
CA ALA A 229 4.92 -17.64 2.77
C ALA A 229 5.06 -18.75 1.71
N GLY A 230 4.28 -19.84 1.83
CA GLY A 230 4.22 -20.91 0.85
C GLY A 230 3.78 -20.41 -0.53
N ALA A 231 2.66 -19.68 -0.57
CA ALA A 231 2.13 -19.12 -1.81
C ALA A 231 3.06 -18.09 -2.47
N CYS A 232 3.72 -17.23 -1.68
CA CYS A 232 4.74 -16.30 -2.20
C CYS A 232 5.93 -17.05 -2.82
N ARG A 233 6.38 -18.15 -2.19
CA ARG A 233 7.44 -19.00 -2.79
C ARG A 233 6.96 -19.68 -4.07
N ASP A 234 5.73 -20.20 -4.12
CA ASP A 234 5.16 -20.87 -5.29
C ASP A 234 5.14 -19.97 -6.53
N ILE A 235 4.86 -18.67 -6.36
CA ILE A 235 4.86 -17.70 -7.46
C ILE A 235 6.22 -17.04 -7.72
N GLY A 236 7.25 -17.37 -6.94
CA GLY A 236 8.57 -16.75 -7.03
C GLY A 236 8.58 -15.26 -6.68
N TYR A 237 7.79 -14.85 -5.69
CA TYR A 237 7.71 -13.44 -5.29
C TYR A 237 9.05 -12.94 -4.74
N THR A 238 9.53 -11.82 -5.28
CA THR A 238 10.80 -11.18 -4.91
C THR A 238 10.65 -9.73 -4.45
N GLY A 239 9.42 -9.23 -4.43
CA GLY A 239 9.13 -7.87 -3.95
C GLY A 239 9.28 -7.73 -2.43
N PRO A 240 9.10 -6.50 -1.90
CA PRO A 240 9.22 -6.24 -0.48
C PRO A 240 7.99 -6.75 0.30
N PHE A 241 8.23 -7.16 1.55
CA PHE A 241 7.20 -7.39 2.56
C PHE A 241 7.21 -6.22 3.52
N VAL A 242 6.15 -5.43 3.57
CA VAL A 242 6.08 -4.19 4.35
C VAL A 242 5.07 -4.33 5.47
N ILE A 243 5.50 -4.13 6.71
CA ILE A 243 4.58 -4.08 7.84
C ILE A 243 3.76 -2.81 7.76
N GLU A 244 2.45 -2.94 7.55
CA GLU A 244 1.52 -1.83 7.63
C GLU A 244 0.72 -1.89 8.93
N SER A 245 0.83 -0.85 9.71
CA SER A 245 0.02 -0.61 10.91
C SER A 245 -0.05 0.88 11.17
N PHE A 246 -0.88 1.26 12.12
CA PHE A 246 -1.19 2.68 12.34
C PHE A 246 -1.08 3.03 13.82
N THR A 247 -0.61 4.26 14.09
CA THR A 247 -0.58 4.76 15.45
C THR A 247 -1.98 5.19 15.93
N ASN A 248 -2.33 4.83 17.15
CA ASN A 248 -3.54 5.33 17.81
C ASN A 248 -3.34 6.71 18.47
N LYS A 249 -2.13 7.25 18.46
CA LYS A 249 -1.78 8.54 19.08
C LYS A 249 -2.15 9.74 18.22
N VAL A 250 -2.28 9.55 16.89
CA VAL A 250 -2.68 10.59 15.94
C VAL A 250 -4.13 10.33 15.53
N LYS A 251 -5.04 11.23 15.94
CA LYS A 251 -6.49 11.03 15.79
C LYS A 251 -6.95 10.91 14.34
N SER A 252 -6.32 11.62 13.40
CA SER A 252 -6.68 11.59 11.99
C SER A 252 -6.50 10.18 11.40
N ILE A 253 -5.30 9.63 11.50
CA ILE A 253 -5.01 8.30 10.97
C ILE A 253 -5.68 7.19 11.77
N ALA A 254 -5.76 7.32 13.11
CA ALA A 254 -6.48 6.37 13.94
C ALA A 254 -7.96 6.27 13.55
N ARG A 255 -8.59 7.40 13.20
CA ARG A 255 -9.98 7.41 12.70
C ARG A 255 -10.09 6.81 11.29
N ALA A 256 -9.17 7.19 10.39
CA ALA A 256 -9.18 6.71 9.01
C ALA A 256 -9.00 5.19 8.92
N ALA A 257 -8.09 4.63 9.73
CA ALA A 257 -7.79 3.19 9.78
C ALA A 257 -8.60 2.43 10.86
N ALA A 258 -9.60 3.07 11.50
CA ALA A 258 -10.44 2.51 12.57
C ALA A 258 -9.66 1.92 13.76
N ILE A 259 -8.54 2.54 14.11
CA ILE A 259 -7.67 2.11 15.23
C ILE A 259 -8.21 2.64 16.55
N TRP A 260 -8.98 1.83 17.25
CA TRP A 260 -9.64 2.22 18.52
C TRP A 260 -8.89 1.78 19.77
N ARG A 261 -7.86 0.93 19.64
CA ARG A 261 -7.05 0.43 20.73
C ARG A 261 -5.56 0.34 20.34
N SER A 262 -4.68 0.19 21.30
CA SER A 262 -3.27 -0.16 21.04
C SER A 262 -3.16 -1.66 20.74
N PHE A 263 -2.34 -2.03 19.74
CA PHE A 263 -2.08 -3.42 19.36
C PHE A 263 -0.79 -3.98 20.00
N ALA A 264 0.03 -3.11 20.57
CA ALA A 264 1.24 -3.46 21.29
C ALA A 264 1.50 -2.45 22.41
N VAL A 265 2.43 -2.74 23.31
CA VAL A 265 2.84 -1.83 24.39
C VAL A 265 3.50 -0.56 23.85
N SER A 266 4.07 -0.62 22.67
CA SER A 266 4.58 0.53 21.91
C SER A 266 4.65 0.21 20.42
N GLN A 267 4.74 1.26 19.57
CA GLN A 267 4.91 1.12 18.13
C GLN A 267 6.26 0.47 17.79
N ASP A 268 7.31 0.78 18.53
CA ASP A 268 8.64 0.16 18.38
C ASP A 268 8.57 -1.36 18.70
N ARG A 269 7.76 -1.74 19.67
CA ARG A 269 7.56 -3.15 20.01
C ARG A 269 6.80 -3.89 18.91
N LEU A 270 5.75 -3.28 18.36
CA LEU A 270 5.03 -3.80 17.21
C LEU A 270 5.98 -4.05 16.02
N ALA A 271 6.77 -3.03 15.68
CA ALA A 271 7.73 -3.07 14.58
C ALA A 271 8.78 -4.18 14.79
N THR A 272 9.39 -4.23 16.00
CA THR A 272 10.45 -5.19 16.31
C THR A 272 9.94 -6.64 16.33
N ASP A 273 8.77 -6.88 16.90
CA ASP A 273 8.20 -8.23 16.97
C ASP A 273 7.79 -8.72 15.58
N GLY A 274 7.15 -7.86 14.76
CA GLY A 274 6.80 -8.17 13.38
C GLY A 274 8.03 -8.44 12.51
N LEU A 275 9.06 -7.61 12.60
CA LEU A 275 10.32 -7.83 11.88
C LEU A 275 10.96 -9.18 12.23
N ARG A 276 11.03 -9.50 13.52
CA ARG A 276 11.59 -10.78 14.00
C ARG A 276 10.82 -11.96 13.45
N TYR A 277 9.49 -11.87 13.46
CA TYR A 277 8.63 -12.90 12.94
C TYR A 277 8.83 -13.12 11.44
N LEU A 278 8.78 -12.04 10.64
CA LEU A 278 8.95 -12.12 9.18
C LEU A 278 10.36 -12.62 8.78
N ARG A 279 11.41 -12.21 9.50
CA ARG A 279 12.79 -12.72 9.26
C ARG A 279 12.92 -14.23 9.52
N ALA A 280 12.12 -14.77 10.43
CA ALA A 280 12.14 -16.21 10.71
C ALA A 280 11.26 -17.01 9.74
N LEU A 281 10.24 -16.39 9.14
CA LEU A 281 9.29 -17.02 8.25
C LEU A 281 9.78 -17.08 6.78
N LEU A 282 10.41 -15.99 6.31
CA LEU A 282 10.80 -15.75 4.92
C LEU A 282 12.28 -16.08 4.66
#